data_61d49708821be615b75379f5f3723bd8
#
_entry.id   61d49708821be615b75379f5f3723bd8
#
_cell.length_a   1.000
_cell.length_b   1.000
_cell.length_c   1.000
_cell.angle_alpha   90.00
_cell.angle_beta   90.00
_cell.angle_gamma   90.00
#
_symmetry.space_group_name_H-M   'P 1'
#
loop_
_entity.id
_entity.type
_entity.pdbx_description
1 polymer ?
#
loop_
_entity_poly.entity_id
_entity_poly.type
_entity_poly.pdbx_seq_one_letter_code
_entity_poly.pdbx_strand_id
1 'polypeptide(L)'
;MFARKVLTSAIRHNVSKQLFLKDFIDRYYPTVFRAAARLSDLTDKEELAALTENALASLWANRRQFASEDRPGVFLYRILLQEVISYLRLRGHEERIRVLRDIILIDPALYLTDPPAGDR
;
A
#
# COMPACT_ATOMS: atom_id res chain seq x y z
N MET A 1 -38.20 13.76 -6.67
CA MET A 1 -38.25 13.33 -5.26
C MET A 1 -37.39 12.12 -5.02
N PHE A 2 -37.62 11.05 -5.78
CA PHE A 2 -36.83 9.83 -5.68
C PHE A 2 -35.34 10.09 -5.96
N ALA A 3 -35.02 10.81 -7.04
CA ALA A 3 -33.65 11.14 -7.41
C ALA A 3 -32.95 11.96 -6.34
N ARG A 4 -33.66 12.89 -5.72
CA ARG A 4 -33.12 13.73 -4.66
C ARG A 4 -32.76 12.92 -3.42
N LYS A 5 -33.60 11.97 -3.04
CA LYS A 5 -33.35 11.11 -1.89
C LYS A 5 -32.15 10.19 -2.13
N VAL A 6 -32.04 9.64 -3.32
CA VAL A 6 -30.91 8.79 -3.72
C VAL A 6 -29.62 9.62 -3.71
N LEU A 7 -29.67 10.84 -4.22
CA LEU A 7 -28.50 11.74 -4.25
C LEU A 7 -28.03 12.07 -2.84
N THR A 8 -28.94 12.38 -1.93
CA THR A 8 -28.59 12.68 -0.53
C THR A 8 -27.94 11.47 0.14
N SER A 9 -28.48 10.29 -0.09
CA SER A 9 -27.91 9.05 0.45
C SER A 9 -26.51 8.79 -0.12
N ALA A 10 -26.32 9.01 -1.42
CA ALA A 10 -25.03 8.84 -2.08
C ALA A 10 -23.99 9.84 -1.53
N ILE A 11 -24.38 11.07 -1.28
CA ILE A 11 -23.50 12.10 -0.72
C ILE A 11 -23.04 11.67 0.68
N ARG A 12 -23.96 11.23 1.52
CA ARG A 12 -23.62 10.76 2.88
C ARG A 12 -22.67 9.57 2.84
N HIS A 13 -22.93 8.64 1.95
CA HIS A 13 -22.09 7.46 1.77
C HIS A 13 -20.70 7.84 1.32
N ASN A 14 -20.57 8.78 0.37
CA ASN A 14 -19.29 9.25 -0.13
C ASN A 14 -18.49 9.98 0.96
N VAL A 15 -19.14 10.80 1.77
CA VAL A 15 -18.48 11.49 2.89
C VAL A 15 -17.93 10.47 3.88
N SER A 16 -18.71 9.47 4.25
CA SER A 16 -18.27 8.39 5.15
C SER A 16 -17.08 7.64 4.55
N LYS A 17 -17.14 7.29 3.27
CA LYS A 17 -16.05 6.62 2.57
C LYS A 17 -14.77 7.46 2.57
N GLN A 18 -14.89 8.76 2.36
CA GLN A 18 -13.73 9.66 2.35
C GLN A 18 -13.06 9.73 3.72
N LEU A 19 -13.87 9.78 4.79
CA LEU A 19 -13.34 9.79 6.15
C LEU A 19 -12.61 8.49 6.48
N PHE A 20 -13.20 7.35 6.14
CA PHE A 20 -12.55 6.05 6.35
C PHE A 20 -11.29 5.91 5.51
N LEU A 21 -11.31 6.40 4.28
CA LEU A 21 -10.16 6.37 3.40
C LEU A 21 -9.01 7.22 3.98
N LYS A 22 -9.33 8.41 4.48
CA LYS A 22 -8.32 9.27 5.09
C LYS A 22 -7.68 8.61 6.30
N ASP A 23 -8.49 8.04 7.19
CA ASP A 23 -7.99 7.34 8.36
C ASP A 23 -7.12 6.15 7.97
N PHE A 24 -7.55 5.42 6.95
CA PHE A 24 -6.80 4.28 6.41
C PHE A 24 -5.43 4.73 5.89
N ILE A 25 -5.40 5.79 5.09
CA ILE A 25 -4.17 6.33 4.53
C ILE A 25 -3.25 6.80 5.66
N ASP A 26 -3.77 7.59 6.59
CA ASP A 26 -2.99 8.12 7.71
C ASP A 26 -2.37 6.99 8.53
N ARG A 27 -3.10 5.90 8.70
CA ARG A 27 -2.63 4.75 9.48
C ARG A 27 -1.53 3.95 8.77
N TYR A 28 -1.66 3.73 7.48
CA TYR A 28 -0.79 2.81 6.76
C TYR A 28 0.28 3.49 5.90
N TYR A 29 0.14 4.78 5.62
CA TYR A 29 1.06 5.49 4.75
C TYR A 29 2.52 5.37 5.22
N PRO A 30 2.86 5.62 6.48
CA PRO A 30 4.26 5.55 6.89
C PRO A 30 4.86 4.15 6.72
N THR A 31 4.09 3.12 7.07
CA THR A 31 4.53 1.72 6.94
C THR A 31 4.76 1.36 5.48
N VAL A 32 3.80 1.68 4.63
CA VAL A 32 3.86 1.36 3.20
C VAL A 32 4.99 2.15 2.53
N PHE A 33 5.14 3.43 2.87
CA PHE A 33 6.21 4.27 2.31
C PHE A 33 7.59 3.68 2.62
N ARG A 34 7.84 3.34 3.88
CA ARG A 34 9.12 2.76 4.28
C ARG A 34 9.39 1.42 3.60
N ALA A 35 8.38 0.56 3.55
CA ALA A 35 8.51 -0.73 2.89
C ALA A 35 8.73 -0.57 1.39
N ALA A 36 8.01 0.35 0.76
CA ALA A 36 8.18 0.65 -0.66
C ALA A 36 9.61 1.13 -0.96
N ALA A 37 10.16 1.99 -0.11
CA ALA A 37 11.52 2.49 -0.27
C ALA A 37 12.53 1.34 -0.19
N ARG A 38 12.36 0.44 0.77
CA ARG A 38 13.26 -0.71 0.93
C ARG A 38 13.17 -1.68 -0.24
N LEU A 39 11.95 -1.99 -0.67
CA LEU A 39 11.75 -2.96 -1.75
C LEU A 39 12.17 -2.41 -3.11
N SER A 40 11.84 -1.17 -3.40
CA SER A 40 12.11 -0.59 -4.71
C SER A 40 13.54 -0.10 -4.88
N ASP A 41 14.21 0.23 -3.78
CA ASP A 41 15.52 0.88 -3.77
C ASP A 41 15.51 2.24 -4.45
N LEU A 42 14.33 2.84 -4.59
CA LEU A 42 14.18 4.19 -5.13
C LEU A 42 14.53 5.21 -4.04
N THR A 43 15.11 6.33 -4.46
CA THR A 43 15.50 7.41 -3.57
C THR A 43 14.73 8.70 -3.80
N ASP A 44 14.10 8.83 -4.97
CA ASP A 44 13.30 10.01 -5.31
C ASP A 44 12.00 9.99 -4.50
N LYS A 45 11.79 11.03 -3.72
CA LYS A 45 10.61 11.15 -2.85
C LYS A 45 9.29 11.20 -3.62
N GLU A 46 9.30 11.83 -4.79
CA GLU A 46 8.09 11.90 -5.62
C GLU A 46 7.72 10.54 -6.19
N GLU A 47 8.71 9.77 -6.65
CA GLU A 47 8.47 8.42 -7.12
C GLU A 47 7.98 7.51 -5.99
N LEU A 48 8.58 7.63 -4.81
CA LEU A 48 8.16 6.84 -3.65
C LEU A 48 6.76 7.22 -3.19
N ALA A 49 6.41 8.50 -3.24
CA ALA A 49 5.06 8.94 -2.90
C ALA A 49 4.03 8.35 -3.87
N ALA A 50 4.32 8.41 -5.17
CA ALA A 50 3.43 7.86 -6.20
C ALA A 50 3.25 6.35 -6.02
N LEU A 51 4.34 5.64 -5.78
CA LEU A 51 4.31 4.19 -5.55
C LEU A 51 3.51 3.85 -4.29
N THR A 52 3.72 4.60 -3.23
CA THR A 52 3.00 4.43 -1.96
C THR A 52 1.51 4.66 -2.15
N GLU A 53 1.13 5.71 -2.86
CA GLU A 53 -0.28 6.01 -3.14
C GLU A 53 -0.93 4.90 -3.95
N ASN A 54 -0.24 4.37 -4.96
CA ASN A 54 -0.74 3.26 -5.76
C ASN A 54 -0.94 2.00 -4.90
N ALA A 55 0.02 1.69 -4.04
CA ALA A 55 -0.07 0.55 -3.15
C ALA A 55 -1.24 0.70 -2.16
N LEU A 56 -1.41 1.90 -1.60
CA LEU A 56 -2.51 2.18 -0.68
C LEU A 56 -3.86 2.09 -1.39
N ALA A 57 -3.95 2.55 -2.64
CA ALA A 57 -5.17 2.42 -3.44
C ALA A 57 -5.54 0.95 -3.66
N SER A 58 -4.56 0.11 -3.98
CA SER A 58 -4.76 -1.32 -4.15
C SER A 58 -5.18 -1.99 -2.84
N LEU A 59 -4.55 -1.60 -1.74
CA LEU A 59 -4.89 -2.13 -0.43
C LEU A 59 -6.31 -1.71 -0.02
N TRP A 60 -6.67 -0.47 -0.28
CA TRP A 60 -8.02 0.04 -0.03
C TRP A 60 -9.06 -0.72 -0.86
N ALA A 61 -8.78 -0.96 -2.13
CA ALA A 61 -9.67 -1.73 -3.00
C ALA A 61 -9.91 -3.14 -2.47
N ASN A 62 -8.93 -3.71 -1.76
CA ASN A 62 -8.99 -5.05 -1.18
C ASN A 62 -9.17 -5.00 0.35
N ARG A 63 -9.69 -3.92 0.89
CA ARG A 63 -9.75 -3.70 2.34
C ARG A 63 -10.57 -4.74 3.09
N ARG A 64 -11.61 -5.30 2.48
CA ARG A 64 -12.43 -6.34 3.10
C ARG A 64 -11.63 -7.62 3.28
N GLN A 65 -10.89 -8.00 2.26
CA GLN A 65 -10.01 -9.15 2.32
C GLN A 65 -8.90 -8.92 3.34
N PHE A 66 -8.30 -7.73 3.32
CA PHE A 66 -7.27 -7.35 4.28
C PHE A 66 -7.77 -7.48 5.72
N ALA A 67 -8.99 -7.00 5.99
CA ALA A 67 -9.58 -7.07 7.33
C ALA A 67 -9.89 -8.49 7.78
N SER A 68 -10.12 -9.42 6.85
CA SER A 68 -10.46 -10.82 7.15
C SER A 68 -9.27 -11.75 7.21
N GLU A 69 -8.06 -11.26 6.88
CA GLU A 69 -6.88 -12.11 6.84
C GLU A 69 -6.36 -12.45 8.24
N ASP A 70 -5.96 -13.71 8.43
CA ASP A 70 -5.30 -14.15 9.67
C ASP A 70 -3.93 -13.48 9.84
N ARG A 71 -3.28 -13.19 8.71
CA ARG A 71 -1.95 -12.58 8.68
C ARG A 71 -1.99 -11.33 7.80
N PRO A 72 -2.55 -10.24 8.31
CA PRO A 72 -2.71 -9.02 7.50
C PRO A 72 -1.39 -8.44 6.98
N GLY A 73 -0.31 -8.59 7.74
CA GLY A 73 1.01 -8.13 7.29
C GLY A 73 1.49 -8.85 6.04
N VAL A 74 1.23 -10.15 5.93
CA VAL A 74 1.59 -10.91 4.73
C VAL A 74 0.78 -10.45 3.53
N PHE A 75 -0.50 -10.18 3.72
CA PHE A 75 -1.37 -9.69 2.67
C PHE A 75 -0.90 -8.31 2.19
N LEU A 76 -0.62 -7.41 3.13
CA LEU A 76 -0.09 -6.08 2.83
C LEU A 76 1.20 -6.18 2.01
N TYR A 77 2.10 -7.04 2.42
CA TYR A 77 3.38 -7.25 1.73
C TYR A 77 3.16 -7.72 0.30
N ARG A 78 2.24 -8.66 0.07
CA ARG A 78 1.93 -9.15 -1.28
C ARG A 78 1.40 -8.05 -2.19
N ILE A 79 0.47 -7.25 -1.69
CA ILE A 79 -0.09 -6.12 -2.44
C ILE A 79 1.03 -5.14 -2.78
N LEU A 80 1.83 -4.77 -1.79
CA LEU A 80 2.93 -3.84 -1.99
C LEU A 80 3.96 -4.37 -2.99
N LEU A 81 4.33 -5.64 -2.86
CA LEU A 81 5.31 -6.25 -3.76
C LEU A 81 4.83 -6.23 -5.21
N GLN A 82 3.55 -6.54 -5.45
CA GLN A 82 2.96 -6.47 -6.79
C GLN A 82 3.05 -5.06 -7.35
N GLU A 83 2.74 -4.05 -6.55
CA GLU A 83 2.80 -2.65 -6.99
C GLU A 83 4.22 -2.21 -7.27
N VAL A 84 5.16 -2.61 -6.42
CA VAL A 84 6.58 -2.29 -6.61
C VAL A 84 7.10 -2.90 -7.91
N ILE A 85 6.82 -4.18 -8.15
CA ILE A 85 7.27 -4.86 -9.37
C ILE A 85 6.66 -4.21 -10.61
N SER A 86 5.36 -3.91 -10.58
CA SER A 86 4.69 -3.26 -11.70
C SER A 86 5.29 -1.90 -12.00
N TYR A 87 5.56 -1.11 -10.97
CA TYR A 87 6.17 0.21 -11.12
C TYR A 87 7.57 0.11 -11.72
N LEU A 88 8.40 -0.78 -11.17
CA LEU A 88 9.78 -0.96 -11.64
C LEU A 88 9.81 -1.45 -13.09
N ARG A 89 8.87 -2.32 -13.46
CA ARG A 89 8.77 -2.82 -14.84
C ARG A 89 8.44 -1.70 -15.81
N LEU A 90 7.49 -0.84 -15.44
CA LEU A 90 7.12 0.32 -16.28
C LEU A 90 8.29 1.29 -16.46
N ARG A 91 9.19 1.37 -15.48
CA ARG A 91 10.36 2.24 -15.53
C ARG A 91 11.62 1.57 -16.06
N GLY A 92 11.53 0.29 -16.45
CA GLY A 92 12.67 -0.44 -17.01
C GLY A 92 13.73 -0.87 -15.99
N HIS A 93 13.38 -0.94 -14.71
CA HIS A 93 14.31 -1.36 -13.66
C HIS A 93 14.37 -2.89 -13.52
N GLU A 94 14.75 -3.58 -14.58
CA GLU A 94 14.74 -5.05 -14.64
C GLU A 94 15.71 -5.69 -13.64
N GLU A 95 16.84 -5.04 -13.38
CA GLU A 95 17.83 -5.57 -12.44
C GLU A 95 17.26 -5.62 -11.02
N ARG A 96 16.55 -4.57 -10.61
CA ARG A 96 15.95 -4.54 -9.27
C ARG A 96 14.82 -5.57 -9.16
N ILE A 97 14.06 -5.79 -10.24
CA ILE A 97 13.03 -6.82 -10.27
C ILE A 97 13.65 -8.20 -10.06
N ARG A 98 14.79 -8.45 -10.67
CA ARG A 98 15.52 -9.71 -10.52
C ARG A 98 15.92 -9.93 -9.06
N VAL A 99 16.46 -8.89 -8.42
CA VAL A 99 16.83 -8.93 -7.00
C VAL A 99 15.60 -9.21 -6.13
N LEU A 100 14.46 -8.57 -6.44
CA LEU A 100 13.23 -8.77 -5.67
C LEU A 100 12.68 -10.19 -5.76
N ARG A 101 12.86 -10.85 -6.89
CA ARG A 101 12.45 -12.26 -7.03
C ARG A 101 13.18 -13.17 -6.03
N ASP A 102 14.43 -12.86 -5.76
CA ASP A 102 15.21 -13.60 -4.76
C ASP A 102 14.78 -13.23 -3.35
N ILE A 103 14.46 -11.96 -3.12
CA ILE A 103 14.03 -11.44 -1.81
C ILE A 103 12.64 -11.97 -1.41
N ILE A 104 11.80 -12.31 -2.36
CA ILE A 104 10.42 -12.75 -2.09
C ILE A 104 10.36 -13.95 -1.15
N LEU A 105 11.45 -14.70 -1.05
CA LEU A 105 11.56 -15.85 -0.16
C LEU A 105 11.94 -15.48 1.28
N ILE A 106 12.26 -14.21 1.51
CA ILE A 106 12.64 -13.71 2.83
C ILE A 106 11.38 -13.33 3.61
N ASP A 107 11.47 -13.41 4.93
CA ASP A 107 10.35 -13.09 5.81
C ASP A 107 9.85 -11.66 5.55
N PRO A 108 8.54 -11.51 5.22
CA PRO A 108 7.94 -10.19 5.01
C PRO A 108 8.12 -9.23 6.17
N ALA A 109 8.24 -9.73 7.39
CA ALA A 109 8.41 -8.90 8.57
C ALA A 109 9.63 -7.98 8.49
N LEU A 110 10.66 -8.39 7.75
CA LEU A 110 11.86 -7.58 7.57
C LEU A 110 11.58 -6.25 6.84
N TYR A 111 10.52 -6.20 6.05
CA TYR A 111 10.17 -5.04 5.24
C TYR A 111 8.99 -4.25 5.78
N LEU A 112 8.15 -4.88 6.60
CA LEU A 112 6.91 -4.27 7.07
C LEU A 112 7.00 -3.71 8.49
N THR A 113 7.89 -4.26 9.32
CA THR A 113 8.03 -3.82 10.70
C THR A 113 9.07 -2.72 10.81
N ASP A 114 8.86 -1.82 11.76
CA ASP A 114 9.85 -0.82 12.11
C ASP A 114 11.08 -1.50 12.73
N PRO A 115 12.28 -0.93 12.54
CA PRO A 115 13.44 -1.44 13.25
C PRO A 115 13.24 -1.32 14.77
N PRO A 116 13.89 -2.20 15.56
CA PRO A 116 13.81 -2.10 17.02
C PRO A 116 14.15 -0.70 17.50
N ALA A 117 13.55 -0.29 18.62
CA ALA A 117 13.72 1.07 19.14
C ALA A 117 15.19 1.47 19.36
N GLY A 118 16.05 0.51 19.68
CA GLY A 118 17.47 0.77 19.86
C GLY A 118 18.22 1.13 18.59
N ASP A 119 17.64 0.87 17.41
CA ASP A 119 18.28 1.12 16.11
C ASP A 119 17.89 2.47 15.51
N ARG A 120 17.10 3.24 16.20
CA ARG A 120 16.65 4.55 15.72
C ARG A 120 17.63 5.66 16.04
#